data_a0d972b8a0e44c3a87d28d5424051573
#
_entry.id   a0d972b8a0e44c3a87d28d5424051573
#
_cell.length_a   1.000
_cell.length_b   1.000
_cell.length_c   1.000
_cell.angle_alpha   90.00
_cell.angle_beta   90.00
_cell.angle_gamma   90.00
#
_symmetry.space_group_name_H-M   'P 1'
#
loop_
_entity.id
_entity.type
_entity.pdbx_description
1 polymer ?
#
loop_
_entity_poly.entity_id
_entity_poly.type
_entity_poly.pdbx_seq_one_letter_code
_entity_poly.pdbx_strand_id
1 'polypeptide(L)'
;VDLNDKELDDFFKVFDASLYGHERFKEEFKKLVTAYRVFNKIGEHKILSLFLMGDSGVGKTEVARAIHKALGSRTKLAKVNFGNYSSHDALNSLIGSPLGYIGSDGGELLKRIQESDVGLILIDEFEKADSAVVNYFLDVLENGKVVNSQADEYDVNGYIIVFTSNITKENFRSKVSPELRSRFDYKGMFNLLTDTDKKKYVHFRVNQIISKYKEFVSEDIPDGLHDRVVCEVDVSKYKNMRDLNKKIKDTFVKLIGA
;
A
#
# COMPACT_ATOMS: atom_id res chain seq x y z
N VAL A 1 -6.55 -13.22 -5.56
CA VAL A 1 -5.93 -12.86 -6.86
C VAL A 1 -6.02 -14.07 -7.77
N ASP A 2 -7.17 -14.25 -8.40
CA ASP A 2 -7.37 -15.33 -9.39
C ASP A 2 -7.00 -14.82 -10.79
N LEU A 3 -5.69 -14.75 -11.05
CA LEU A 3 -5.13 -14.33 -12.34
C LEU A 3 -4.67 -15.56 -13.13
N ASN A 4 -4.98 -15.62 -14.42
CA ASN A 4 -4.35 -16.59 -15.33
C ASN A 4 -2.88 -16.17 -15.61
N ASP A 5 -2.11 -17.00 -16.34
CA ASP A 5 -0.68 -16.74 -16.55
C ASP A 5 -0.41 -15.43 -17.30
N LYS A 6 -1.24 -15.10 -18.30
CA LYS A 6 -1.12 -13.85 -19.06
C LYS A 6 -1.45 -12.63 -18.19
N GLU A 7 -2.52 -12.71 -17.40
CA GLU A 7 -2.91 -11.65 -16.47
C GLU A 7 -1.85 -11.44 -15.38
N LEU A 8 -1.18 -12.51 -14.95
CA LEU A 8 -0.08 -12.43 -13.99
C LEU A 8 1.14 -11.69 -14.57
N ASP A 9 1.50 -11.98 -15.82
CA ASP A 9 2.58 -11.28 -16.53
C ASP A 9 2.26 -9.78 -16.69
N ASP A 10 1.04 -9.45 -17.07
CA ASP A 10 0.60 -8.07 -17.22
C ASP A 10 0.53 -7.36 -15.86
N PHE A 11 0.08 -8.04 -14.82
CA PHE A 11 0.13 -7.56 -13.43
C PHE A 11 1.56 -7.16 -13.04
N PHE A 12 2.55 -8.04 -13.27
CA PHE A 12 3.93 -7.75 -12.90
C PHE A 12 4.54 -6.61 -13.72
N LYS A 13 4.22 -6.51 -15.03
CA LYS A 13 4.65 -5.36 -15.86
C LYS A 13 4.15 -4.03 -15.31
N VAL A 14 2.85 -3.95 -14.98
CA VAL A 14 2.23 -2.73 -14.45
C VAL A 14 2.78 -2.43 -13.05
N PHE A 15 2.97 -3.44 -12.21
CA PHE A 15 3.54 -3.30 -10.87
C PHE A 15 4.96 -2.72 -10.92
N ASP A 16 5.85 -3.30 -11.73
CA ASP A 16 7.23 -2.84 -11.90
C ASP A 16 7.30 -1.39 -12.41
N ALA A 17 6.45 -1.05 -13.38
CA ALA A 17 6.38 0.30 -13.93
C ALA A 17 5.78 1.33 -12.94
N SER A 18 5.03 0.86 -11.94
CA SER A 18 4.32 1.74 -10.98
C SER A 18 5.10 1.99 -9.69
N LEU A 19 5.99 1.08 -9.30
CA LEU A 19 6.82 1.18 -8.10
C LEU A 19 8.28 1.46 -8.49
N TYR A 20 8.80 2.61 -8.06
CA TYR A 20 10.21 2.94 -8.26
C TYR A 20 11.08 2.35 -7.16
N GLY A 21 12.22 1.74 -7.55
CA GLY A 21 13.18 1.13 -6.62
C GLY A 21 12.66 -0.14 -5.96
N HIS A 22 13.24 -0.47 -4.81
CA HIS A 22 12.88 -1.65 -4.03
C HIS A 22 13.02 -2.98 -4.79
N GLU A 23 14.04 -3.12 -5.64
CA GLU A 23 14.20 -4.24 -6.56
C GLU A 23 14.19 -5.60 -5.86
N ARG A 24 14.87 -5.70 -4.70
CA ARG A 24 14.83 -6.92 -3.89
C ARG A 24 13.41 -7.29 -3.45
N PHE A 25 12.63 -6.30 -3.02
CA PHE A 25 11.23 -6.53 -2.66
C PHE A 25 10.42 -6.99 -3.87
N LYS A 26 10.60 -6.36 -5.04
CA LYS A 26 9.89 -6.74 -6.27
C LYS A 26 10.16 -8.20 -6.65
N GLU A 27 11.42 -8.63 -6.58
CA GLU A 27 11.79 -10.02 -6.88
C GLU A 27 11.15 -11.00 -5.89
N GLU A 28 11.23 -10.72 -4.59
CA GLU A 28 10.62 -11.56 -3.56
C GLU A 28 9.08 -11.57 -3.68
N PHE A 29 8.46 -10.42 -3.96
CA PHE A 29 7.02 -10.30 -4.15
C PHE A 29 6.52 -11.13 -5.35
N LYS A 30 7.21 -11.11 -6.49
CA LYS A 30 6.87 -11.93 -7.65
C LYS A 30 6.86 -13.42 -7.30
N LYS A 31 7.87 -13.91 -6.60
CA LYS A 31 7.94 -15.29 -6.13
C LYS A 31 6.78 -15.62 -5.19
N LEU A 32 6.48 -14.73 -4.25
CA LEU A 32 5.38 -14.91 -3.30
C LEU A 32 4.02 -14.96 -3.99
N VAL A 33 3.72 -14.03 -4.90
CA VAL A 33 2.45 -14.02 -5.65
C VAL A 33 2.31 -15.28 -6.49
N THR A 34 3.38 -15.73 -7.15
CA THR A 34 3.37 -16.96 -7.96
C THR A 34 3.08 -18.20 -7.10
N ALA A 35 3.76 -18.33 -5.96
CA ALA A 35 3.52 -19.44 -5.02
C ALA A 35 2.12 -19.35 -4.40
N TYR A 36 1.72 -18.18 -3.94
CA TYR A 36 0.41 -17.91 -3.34
C TYR A 36 -0.72 -18.33 -4.27
N ARG A 37 -0.65 -17.99 -5.57
CA ARG A 37 -1.67 -18.37 -6.55
C ARG A 37 -1.92 -19.87 -6.60
N VAL A 38 -0.84 -20.67 -6.53
CA VAL A 38 -0.95 -22.13 -6.53
C VAL A 38 -1.59 -22.63 -5.23
N PHE A 39 -1.07 -22.21 -4.07
CA PHE A 39 -1.54 -22.67 -2.77
C PHE A 39 -2.94 -22.17 -2.43
N ASN A 40 -3.33 -20.98 -2.89
CA ASN A 40 -4.68 -20.46 -2.75
C ASN A 40 -5.70 -21.33 -3.53
N LYS A 41 -5.37 -21.74 -4.77
CA LYS A 41 -6.26 -22.62 -5.58
C LYS A 41 -6.52 -23.98 -4.96
N ILE A 42 -5.58 -24.53 -4.23
CA ILE A 42 -5.75 -25.80 -3.51
C ILE A 42 -6.27 -25.65 -2.08
N GLY A 43 -6.60 -24.40 -1.66
CA GLY A 43 -7.19 -24.11 -0.35
C GLY A 43 -6.20 -24.04 0.82
N GLU A 44 -4.89 -24.13 0.57
CA GLU A 44 -3.85 -24.16 1.61
C GLU A 44 -3.42 -22.76 2.08
N HIS A 45 -3.70 -21.70 1.29
CA HIS A 45 -3.26 -20.34 1.58
C HIS A 45 -4.35 -19.32 1.25
N LYS A 46 -5.00 -18.75 2.25
CA LYS A 46 -6.20 -17.91 2.06
C LYS A 46 -5.87 -16.47 1.69
N ILE A 47 -4.91 -15.85 2.33
CA ILE A 47 -4.55 -14.43 2.20
C ILE A 47 -3.05 -14.29 2.01
N LEU A 48 -2.63 -13.48 1.03
CA LEU A 48 -1.23 -13.06 0.92
C LEU A 48 -0.99 -11.83 1.79
N SER A 49 -0.18 -11.97 2.84
CA SER A 49 0.04 -10.94 3.86
C SER A 49 1.44 -10.35 3.80
N LEU A 50 1.53 -9.03 3.64
CA LEU A 50 2.78 -8.28 3.56
C LEU A 50 2.91 -7.31 4.73
N PHE A 51 4.00 -7.39 5.50
CA PHE A 51 4.31 -6.44 6.57
C PHE A 51 5.52 -5.58 6.20
N LEU A 52 5.26 -4.29 5.93
CA LEU A 52 6.25 -3.34 5.43
C LEU A 52 6.64 -2.36 6.55
N MET A 53 7.91 -2.40 6.95
CA MET A 53 8.47 -1.57 8.03
C MET A 53 9.37 -0.47 7.47
N GLY A 54 9.64 0.54 8.28
CA GLY A 54 10.58 1.62 7.97
C GLY A 54 10.03 3.00 8.27
N ASP A 55 10.86 4.02 8.15
CA ASP A 55 10.50 5.40 8.43
C ASP A 55 9.34 5.93 7.57
N SER A 56 8.75 7.03 8.02
CA SER A 56 7.73 7.71 7.21
C SER A 56 8.33 8.22 5.89
N GLY A 57 7.60 8.04 4.80
CA GLY A 57 7.98 8.55 3.48
C GLY A 57 8.99 7.70 2.70
N VAL A 58 9.27 6.46 3.11
CA VAL A 58 10.16 5.53 2.38
C VAL A 58 9.48 4.76 1.24
N GLY A 59 8.17 4.93 1.04
CA GLY A 59 7.45 4.30 -0.07
C GLY A 59 6.59 3.08 0.30
N LYS A 60 6.41 2.74 1.58
CA LYS A 60 5.59 1.58 2.01
C LYS A 60 4.17 1.60 1.42
N THR A 61 3.49 2.74 1.53
CA THR A 61 2.12 2.91 1.01
C THR A 61 2.07 2.89 -0.53
N GLU A 62 3.17 3.28 -1.19
CA GLU A 62 3.26 3.21 -2.67
C GLU A 62 3.27 1.77 -3.19
N VAL A 63 3.74 0.81 -2.39
CA VAL A 63 3.62 -0.62 -2.73
C VAL A 63 2.16 -1.03 -2.90
N ALA A 64 1.30 -0.69 -1.93
CA ALA A 64 -0.13 -0.99 -2.02
C ALA A 64 -0.79 -0.28 -3.22
N ARG A 65 -0.41 0.97 -3.51
CA ARG A 65 -0.91 1.69 -4.69
C ARG A 65 -0.45 1.06 -6.01
N ALA A 66 0.80 0.58 -6.06
CA ALA A 66 1.32 -0.11 -7.24
C ALA A 66 0.59 -1.45 -7.47
N ILE A 67 0.33 -2.22 -6.41
CA ILE A 67 -0.46 -3.45 -6.47
C ILE A 67 -1.89 -3.13 -6.92
N HIS A 68 -2.53 -2.12 -6.34
CA HIS A 68 -3.90 -1.71 -6.69
C HIS A 68 -4.02 -1.35 -8.17
N LYS A 69 -3.07 -0.58 -8.69
CA LYS A 69 -3.01 -0.24 -10.11
C LYS A 69 -2.77 -1.47 -10.97
N ALA A 70 -1.87 -2.36 -10.55
CA ALA A 70 -1.56 -3.59 -11.29
C ALA A 70 -2.72 -4.57 -11.34
N LEU A 71 -3.60 -4.56 -10.32
CA LEU A 71 -4.87 -5.31 -10.33
C LEU A 71 -5.94 -4.70 -11.25
N GLY A 72 -5.66 -3.56 -11.90
CA GLY A 72 -6.56 -2.93 -12.85
C GLY A 72 -7.77 -2.24 -12.22
N SER A 73 -7.71 -1.90 -10.93
CA SER A 73 -8.81 -1.27 -10.19
C SER A 73 -9.22 0.07 -10.78
N ARG A 74 -10.52 0.31 -10.79
CA ARG A 74 -11.17 1.58 -11.17
C ARG A 74 -11.75 2.33 -9.97
N THR A 75 -11.75 1.71 -8.81
CA THR A 75 -12.29 2.27 -7.55
C THR A 75 -11.17 2.75 -6.63
N LYS A 76 -11.54 3.20 -5.44
CA LYS A 76 -10.57 3.58 -4.41
C LYS A 76 -9.96 2.35 -3.74
N LEU A 77 -8.68 2.44 -3.38
CA LEU A 77 -8.02 1.44 -2.56
C LEU A 77 -8.73 1.30 -1.21
N ALA A 78 -9.11 0.07 -0.85
CA ALA A 78 -9.60 -0.23 0.49
C ALA A 78 -8.49 0.02 1.52
N LYS A 79 -8.55 1.17 2.18
CA LYS A 79 -7.52 1.64 3.12
C LYS A 79 -8.12 1.96 4.47
N VAL A 80 -7.52 1.39 5.52
CA VAL A 80 -7.74 1.76 6.93
C VAL A 80 -6.44 2.33 7.48
N ASN A 81 -6.52 3.46 8.19
CA ASN A 81 -5.33 4.09 8.80
C ASN A 81 -5.53 4.20 10.32
N PHE A 82 -4.75 3.42 11.07
CA PHE A 82 -4.79 3.45 12.54
C PHE A 82 -4.26 4.74 13.16
N GLY A 83 -3.59 5.61 12.39
CA GLY A 83 -3.27 6.97 12.82
C GLY A 83 -4.48 7.83 13.16
N ASN A 84 -5.65 7.50 12.59
CA ASN A 84 -6.90 8.21 12.82
C ASN A 84 -7.70 7.67 14.02
N TYR A 85 -7.30 6.54 14.59
CA TYR A 85 -7.97 5.90 15.72
C TYR A 85 -7.20 6.22 17.00
N SER A 86 -7.69 7.17 17.78
CA SER A 86 -7.01 7.66 18.98
C SER A 86 -7.57 7.13 20.30
N SER A 87 -8.55 6.19 20.27
CA SER A 87 -9.29 5.75 21.45
C SER A 87 -9.37 4.23 21.60
N HIS A 88 -9.74 3.77 22.80
CA HIS A 88 -10.06 2.38 23.13
C HIS A 88 -11.18 1.75 22.26
N ASP A 89 -11.89 2.56 21.46
CA ASP A 89 -12.96 2.12 20.57
C ASP A 89 -12.50 1.87 19.12
N ALA A 90 -11.19 1.72 18.89
CA ALA A 90 -10.63 1.49 17.57
C ALA A 90 -11.25 0.25 16.89
N LEU A 91 -11.45 -0.85 17.65
CA LEU A 91 -12.08 -2.05 17.12
C LEU A 91 -13.54 -1.78 16.72
N ASN A 92 -14.33 -1.09 17.55
CA ASN A 92 -15.73 -0.76 17.24
C ASN A 92 -15.83 0.13 16.00
N SER A 93 -14.92 1.07 15.83
CA SER A 93 -14.88 1.90 14.61
C SER A 93 -14.53 1.08 13.38
N LEU A 94 -13.66 0.07 13.54
CA LEU A 94 -13.22 -0.79 12.45
C LEU A 94 -14.31 -1.77 12.00
N ILE A 95 -14.95 -2.47 12.95
CA ILE A 95 -15.90 -3.56 12.68
C ILE A 95 -17.36 -3.17 12.93
N GLY A 96 -17.63 -1.95 13.38
CA GLY A 96 -18.96 -1.46 13.77
C GLY A 96 -19.31 -1.70 15.23
N SER A 97 -20.34 -1.04 15.71
CA SER A 97 -20.88 -1.23 17.06
C SER A 97 -21.97 -2.31 17.09
N PRO A 98 -22.12 -3.03 18.20
CA PRO A 98 -23.20 -4.02 18.35
C PRO A 98 -24.60 -3.41 18.13
N LEU A 99 -25.54 -4.24 17.72
CA LEU A 99 -26.94 -3.83 17.53
C LEU A 99 -27.50 -3.16 18.78
N GLY A 100 -28.19 -2.03 18.61
CA GLY A 100 -28.81 -1.28 19.69
C GLY A 100 -28.02 -0.04 20.16
N TYR A 101 -26.82 0.18 19.67
CA TYR A 101 -26.08 1.42 19.90
C TYR A 101 -26.36 2.43 18.78
N ILE A 102 -26.41 3.74 19.14
CA ILE A 102 -26.56 4.82 18.15
C ILE A 102 -25.33 4.82 17.24
N GLY A 103 -25.55 4.70 15.90
CA GLY A 103 -24.46 4.64 14.92
C GLY A 103 -23.93 3.21 14.66
N SER A 104 -24.75 2.17 14.94
CA SER A 104 -24.45 0.78 14.57
C SER A 104 -24.46 0.62 13.05
N ASP A 105 -23.36 0.96 12.40
CA ASP A 105 -23.07 0.61 11.00
C ASP A 105 -22.15 -0.62 10.94
N GLY A 106 -21.96 -1.18 9.76
CA GLY A 106 -21.14 -2.38 9.55
C GLY A 106 -19.63 -2.21 9.75
N GLY A 107 -19.19 -1.03 10.21
CA GLY A 107 -17.80 -0.69 10.44
C GLY A 107 -17.04 -0.21 9.18
N GLU A 108 -15.92 0.50 9.42
CA GLU A 108 -15.15 1.10 8.33
C GLU A 108 -14.52 0.05 7.41
N LEU A 109 -14.01 -1.05 7.97
CA LEU A 109 -13.28 -2.06 7.20
C LEU A 109 -14.18 -2.70 6.14
N LEU A 110 -15.36 -3.19 6.54
CA LEU A 110 -16.29 -3.84 5.63
C LEU A 110 -16.77 -2.88 4.55
N LYS A 111 -17.10 -1.64 4.91
CA LYS A 111 -17.47 -0.59 3.96
C LYS A 111 -16.37 -0.34 2.92
N ARG A 112 -15.09 -0.23 3.34
CA ARG A 112 -13.95 -0.02 2.42
C ARG A 112 -13.74 -1.20 1.48
N ILE A 113 -13.95 -2.43 1.98
CA ILE A 113 -13.84 -3.64 1.15
C ILE A 113 -14.96 -3.66 0.11
N GLN A 114 -16.19 -3.37 0.49
CA GLN A 114 -17.35 -3.35 -0.42
C GLN A 114 -17.28 -2.23 -1.48
N GLU A 115 -16.64 -1.12 -1.17
CA GLU A 115 -16.38 -0.02 -2.13
C GLU A 115 -15.24 -0.31 -3.12
N SER A 116 -14.46 -1.39 -2.91
CA SER A 116 -13.33 -1.77 -3.75
C SER A 116 -13.71 -2.87 -4.75
N ASP A 117 -13.20 -2.75 -5.98
CA ASP A 117 -13.40 -3.73 -7.06
C ASP A 117 -12.27 -4.77 -7.16
N VAL A 118 -11.29 -4.72 -6.26
CA VAL A 118 -10.14 -5.64 -6.25
C VAL A 118 -9.85 -6.20 -4.86
N GLY A 119 -9.30 -7.40 -4.79
CA GLY A 119 -8.94 -8.09 -3.55
C GLY A 119 -7.64 -7.55 -2.92
N LEU A 120 -7.64 -6.28 -2.54
CA LEU A 120 -6.50 -5.63 -1.87
C LEU A 120 -6.96 -4.74 -0.72
N ILE A 121 -6.36 -4.94 0.45
CA ILE A 121 -6.59 -4.11 1.64
C ILE A 121 -5.26 -3.52 2.10
N LEU A 122 -5.23 -2.22 2.39
CA LEU A 122 -4.11 -1.53 3.02
C LEU A 122 -4.45 -1.16 4.46
N ILE A 123 -3.68 -1.71 5.39
CA ILE A 123 -3.72 -1.38 6.81
C ILE A 123 -2.51 -0.50 7.13
N ASP A 124 -2.74 0.79 7.26
CA ASP A 124 -1.68 1.80 7.40
C ASP A 124 -1.45 2.17 8.88
N GLU A 125 -0.20 2.40 9.28
CA GLU A 125 0.21 2.75 10.65
C GLU A 125 -0.19 1.70 11.70
N PHE A 126 -0.01 0.41 11.37
CA PHE A 126 -0.44 -0.72 12.19
C PHE A 126 0.21 -0.75 13.59
N GLU A 127 1.35 -0.10 13.79
CA GLU A 127 1.97 0.05 15.12
C GLU A 127 1.11 0.81 16.14
N LYS A 128 0.07 1.50 15.68
CA LYS A 128 -0.88 2.23 16.53
C LYS A 128 -2.10 1.41 16.92
N ALA A 129 -2.25 0.21 16.34
CA ALA A 129 -3.33 -0.71 16.66
C ALA A 129 -3.21 -1.21 18.10
N ASP A 130 -4.32 -1.27 18.81
CA ASP A 130 -4.39 -1.89 20.12
C ASP A 130 -4.42 -3.44 20.03
N SER A 131 -4.37 -4.12 21.18
CA SER A 131 -4.35 -5.58 21.22
C SER A 131 -5.64 -6.22 20.65
N ALA A 132 -6.78 -5.58 20.79
CA ALA A 132 -8.05 -6.11 20.27
C ALA A 132 -8.05 -6.10 18.74
N VAL A 133 -7.56 -5.02 18.13
CA VAL A 133 -7.38 -4.92 16.67
C VAL A 133 -6.33 -5.93 16.17
N VAL A 134 -5.22 -6.09 16.89
CA VAL A 134 -4.18 -7.07 16.54
C VAL A 134 -4.76 -8.49 16.52
N ASN A 135 -5.53 -8.87 17.55
CA ASN A 135 -6.18 -10.17 17.64
C ASN A 135 -7.23 -10.36 16.53
N TYR A 136 -7.97 -9.32 16.20
CA TYR A 136 -8.91 -9.35 15.09
C TYR A 136 -8.21 -9.68 13.75
N PHE A 137 -7.08 -9.05 13.46
CA PHE A 137 -6.34 -9.36 12.22
C PHE A 137 -5.65 -10.72 12.25
N LEU A 138 -5.28 -11.24 13.43
CA LEU A 138 -4.85 -12.64 13.55
C LEU A 138 -5.93 -13.58 13.03
N ASP A 139 -7.18 -13.39 13.49
CA ASP A 139 -8.32 -14.20 13.07
C ASP A 139 -8.60 -14.03 11.55
N VAL A 140 -8.58 -12.80 11.03
CA VAL A 140 -8.76 -12.53 9.59
C VAL A 140 -7.72 -13.27 8.74
N LEU A 141 -6.44 -13.20 9.13
CA LEU A 141 -5.36 -13.87 8.38
C LEU A 141 -5.47 -15.40 8.43
N GLU A 142 -5.98 -15.96 9.53
CA GLU A 142 -6.17 -17.40 9.69
C GLU A 142 -7.39 -17.91 8.92
N ASN A 143 -8.53 -17.23 9.08
CA ASN A 143 -9.81 -17.72 8.58
C ASN A 143 -10.14 -17.23 7.17
N GLY A 144 -9.48 -16.19 6.65
CA GLY A 144 -9.77 -15.62 5.35
C GLY A 144 -11.12 -14.90 5.29
N LYS A 145 -11.62 -14.45 6.44
CA LYS A 145 -12.91 -13.76 6.57
C LYS A 145 -12.78 -12.51 7.41
N VAL A 146 -13.50 -11.47 7.01
CA VAL A 146 -13.75 -10.27 7.81
C VAL A 146 -15.14 -10.41 8.43
N VAL A 147 -15.23 -10.30 9.76
CA VAL A 147 -16.49 -10.39 10.49
C VAL A 147 -16.74 -9.08 11.20
N ASN A 148 -17.92 -8.49 11.02
CA ASN A 148 -18.31 -7.26 11.71
C ASN A 148 -18.98 -7.56 13.07
N SER A 149 -19.30 -6.51 13.83
CA SER A 149 -19.97 -6.64 15.14
C SER A 149 -21.40 -7.16 15.06
N GLN A 150 -21.99 -7.21 13.87
CA GLN A 150 -23.33 -7.75 13.61
C GLN A 150 -23.28 -9.21 13.14
N ALA A 151 -22.10 -9.83 13.17
CA ALA A 151 -21.82 -11.16 12.68
C ALA A 151 -22.01 -11.35 11.15
N ASP A 152 -21.98 -10.25 10.37
CA ASP A 152 -21.89 -10.38 8.92
C ASP A 152 -20.48 -10.78 8.56
N GLU A 153 -20.37 -11.86 7.76
CA GLU A 153 -19.09 -12.38 7.26
C GLU A 153 -18.87 -11.94 5.81
N TYR A 154 -17.65 -11.49 5.54
CA TYR A 154 -17.19 -11.20 4.19
C TYR A 154 -15.95 -12.04 3.88
N ASP A 155 -16.01 -12.82 2.80
CA ASP A 155 -14.91 -13.68 2.36
C ASP A 155 -13.80 -12.82 1.71
N VAL A 156 -12.61 -12.86 2.30
CA VAL A 156 -11.40 -12.22 1.78
C VAL A 156 -10.36 -13.26 1.35
N ASN A 157 -10.79 -14.50 1.10
CA ASN A 157 -9.95 -15.50 0.48
C ASN A 157 -9.51 -15.00 -0.92
N GLY A 158 -8.26 -15.18 -1.26
CA GLY A 158 -7.71 -14.64 -2.51
C GLY A 158 -7.21 -13.19 -2.42
N TYR A 159 -7.34 -12.52 -1.27
CA TYR A 159 -6.92 -11.12 -1.10
C TYR A 159 -5.42 -11.00 -0.80
N ILE A 160 -4.88 -9.82 -1.12
CA ILE A 160 -3.60 -9.34 -0.63
C ILE A 160 -3.88 -8.33 0.49
N ILE A 161 -3.28 -8.50 1.67
CA ILE A 161 -3.35 -7.51 2.75
C ILE A 161 -1.95 -6.95 3.00
N VAL A 162 -1.83 -5.64 2.84
CA VAL A 162 -0.58 -4.91 3.06
C VAL A 162 -0.69 -4.15 4.38
N PHE A 163 0.15 -4.52 5.34
CA PHE A 163 0.32 -3.79 6.59
C PHE A 163 1.53 -2.88 6.48
N THR A 164 1.40 -1.62 6.83
CA THR A 164 2.54 -0.70 6.94
C THR A 164 2.75 -0.28 8.38
N SER A 165 4.01 -0.08 8.76
CA SER A 165 4.37 0.35 10.10
C SER A 165 5.62 1.22 10.09
N ASN A 166 5.70 2.17 11.03
CA ASN A 166 6.88 3.02 11.24
C ASN A 166 7.86 2.45 12.28
N ILE A 167 7.70 1.18 12.66
CA ILE A 167 8.61 0.51 13.57
C ILE A 167 9.95 0.19 12.88
N THR A 168 11.01 0.18 13.69
CA THR A 168 12.33 -0.27 13.23
C THR A 168 12.43 -1.79 13.33
N LYS A 169 13.44 -2.36 12.68
CA LYS A 169 13.70 -3.81 12.71
C LYS A 169 13.96 -4.32 14.15
N GLU A 170 14.62 -3.51 14.96
CA GLU A 170 14.93 -3.81 16.36
C GLU A 170 13.65 -3.90 17.19
N ASN A 171 12.71 -2.97 16.97
CA ASN A 171 11.45 -2.91 17.70
C ASN A 171 10.39 -3.88 17.18
N PHE A 172 10.58 -4.47 16.01
CA PHE A 172 9.61 -5.39 15.41
C PHE A 172 9.33 -6.59 16.31
N ARG A 173 10.40 -7.19 16.88
CA ARG A 173 10.25 -8.37 17.74
C ARG A 173 9.57 -8.09 19.07
N SER A 174 9.71 -6.88 19.60
CA SER A 174 9.09 -6.49 20.88
C SER A 174 7.65 -6.00 20.72
N LYS A 175 7.32 -5.36 19.57
CA LYS A 175 6.00 -4.77 19.34
C LYS A 175 5.02 -5.68 18.62
N VAL A 176 5.49 -6.62 17.82
CA VAL A 176 4.64 -7.58 17.09
C VAL A 176 4.80 -8.97 17.71
N SER A 177 3.69 -9.56 18.16
CA SER A 177 3.71 -10.87 18.80
C SER A 177 4.32 -11.96 17.90
N PRO A 178 4.94 -13.01 18.47
CA PRO A 178 5.45 -14.14 17.67
C PRO A 178 4.37 -14.77 16.80
N GLU A 179 3.16 -14.86 17.31
CA GLU A 179 2.01 -15.42 16.61
C GLU A 179 1.67 -14.61 15.36
N LEU A 180 1.47 -13.28 15.50
CA LEU A 180 1.19 -12.43 14.36
C LEU A 180 2.36 -12.39 13.37
N ARG A 181 3.61 -12.40 13.87
CA ARG A 181 4.79 -12.47 12.98
C ARG A 181 4.82 -13.72 12.09
N SER A 182 4.33 -14.85 12.59
CA SER A 182 4.28 -16.12 11.85
C SER A 182 3.25 -16.09 10.72
N ARG A 183 2.24 -15.22 10.81
CA ARG A 183 1.17 -15.10 9.81
C ARG A 183 1.54 -14.22 8.61
N PHE A 184 2.61 -13.44 8.71
CA PHE A 184 3.05 -12.61 7.57
C PHE A 184 3.93 -13.42 6.62
N ASP A 185 3.54 -13.48 5.36
CA ASP A 185 4.30 -14.11 4.27
C ASP A 185 5.56 -13.33 3.93
N TYR A 186 5.46 -12.01 3.99
CA TYR A 186 6.59 -11.11 3.79
C TYR A 186 6.75 -10.14 4.95
N LYS A 187 8.00 -9.96 5.40
CA LYS A 187 8.41 -8.99 6.43
C LYS A 187 9.62 -8.24 5.93
N GLY A 188 9.44 -6.99 5.49
CA GLY A 188 10.50 -6.22 4.86
C GLY A 188 10.73 -4.84 5.48
N MET A 189 12.02 -4.47 5.58
CA MET A 189 12.43 -3.13 5.96
C MET A 189 12.64 -2.28 4.70
N PHE A 190 11.94 -1.17 4.62
CA PHE A 190 12.08 -0.17 3.57
C PHE A 190 12.96 0.98 4.09
N ASN A 191 14.02 1.27 3.38
CA ASN A 191 14.98 2.31 3.75
C ASN A 191 14.78 3.56 2.88
N LEU A 192 15.28 4.68 3.38
CA LEU A 192 15.39 5.91 2.60
C LEU A 192 16.24 5.65 1.35
N LEU A 193 15.84 6.24 0.23
CA LEU A 193 16.62 6.19 -0.99
C LEU A 193 17.93 6.99 -0.81
N THR A 194 19.01 6.47 -1.39
CA THR A 194 20.27 7.22 -1.51
C THR A 194 20.07 8.44 -2.41
N ASP A 195 20.96 9.42 -2.34
CA ASP A 195 20.85 10.60 -3.22
C ASP A 195 20.99 10.22 -4.70
N THR A 196 21.74 9.18 -5.02
CA THR A 196 21.81 8.62 -6.37
C THR A 196 20.46 8.07 -6.80
N ASP A 197 19.78 7.32 -5.94
CA ASP A 197 18.46 6.76 -6.25
C ASP A 197 17.38 7.85 -6.29
N LYS A 198 17.49 8.87 -5.42
CA LYS A 198 16.60 10.04 -5.48
C LYS A 198 16.73 10.79 -6.81
N LYS A 199 17.94 10.96 -7.35
CA LYS A 199 18.14 11.57 -8.69
C LYS A 199 17.42 10.78 -9.77
N LYS A 200 17.61 9.45 -9.81
CA LYS A 200 16.89 8.58 -10.74
C LYS A 200 15.38 8.66 -10.54
N TYR A 201 14.91 8.72 -9.28
CA TYR A 201 13.50 8.90 -8.97
C TYR A 201 12.94 10.22 -9.52
N VAL A 202 13.69 11.33 -9.45
CA VAL A 202 13.24 12.61 -10.03
C VAL A 202 12.98 12.46 -11.52
N HIS A 203 13.88 11.85 -12.29
CA HIS A 203 13.68 11.57 -13.71
C HIS A 203 12.42 10.73 -13.96
N PHE A 204 12.27 9.64 -13.23
CA PHE A 204 11.09 8.76 -13.31
C PHE A 204 9.80 9.53 -13.03
N ARG A 205 9.79 10.33 -11.97
CA ARG A 205 8.60 11.05 -11.53
C ARG A 205 8.22 12.19 -12.46
N VAL A 206 9.18 12.92 -12.97
CA VAL A 206 8.95 13.99 -13.95
C VAL A 206 8.34 13.40 -15.23
N ASN A 207 8.85 12.28 -15.73
CA ASN A 207 8.28 11.59 -16.89
C ASN A 207 6.82 11.17 -16.64
N GLN A 208 6.51 10.64 -15.45
CA GLN A 208 5.13 10.30 -15.10
C GLN A 208 4.20 11.54 -15.09
N ILE A 209 4.69 12.67 -14.54
CA ILE A 209 3.91 13.91 -14.50
C ILE A 209 3.67 14.43 -15.91
N ILE A 210 4.71 14.47 -16.75
CA ILE A 210 4.61 14.91 -18.15
C ILE A 210 3.61 14.05 -18.92
N SER A 211 3.70 12.72 -18.81
CA SER A 211 2.77 11.82 -19.50
C SER A 211 1.33 12.09 -19.10
N LYS A 212 1.06 12.24 -17.81
CA LYS A 212 -0.29 12.56 -17.32
C LYS A 212 -0.74 13.96 -17.72
N TYR A 213 0.16 14.93 -17.71
CA TYR A 213 -0.17 16.28 -18.12
C TYR A 213 -0.59 16.31 -19.60
N LYS A 214 0.13 15.59 -20.47
CA LYS A 214 -0.23 15.44 -21.88
C LYS A 214 -1.58 14.76 -22.08
N GLU A 215 -1.87 13.75 -21.27
CA GLU A 215 -3.12 12.99 -21.39
C GLU A 215 -4.34 13.78 -20.91
N PHE A 216 -4.23 14.55 -19.82
CA PHE A 216 -5.38 15.12 -19.13
C PHE A 216 -5.49 16.65 -19.18
N VAL A 217 -4.43 17.35 -19.59
CA VAL A 217 -4.40 18.83 -19.54
C VAL A 217 -4.08 19.45 -20.89
N SER A 218 -2.90 19.21 -21.43
CA SER A 218 -2.46 19.76 -22.72
C SER A 218 -1.30 18.95 -23.28
N GLU A 219 -1.31 18.72 -24.61
CA GLU A 219 -0.17 18.15 -25.32
C GLU A 219 1.01 19.13 -25.40
N ASP A 220 0.74 20.44 -25.34
CA ASP A 220 1.75 21.49 -25.41
C ASP A 220 2.50 21.59 -24.09
N ILE A 221 3.80 21.28 -24.12
CA ILE A 221 4.71 21.47 -23.01
C ILE A 221 5.95 22.21 -23.50
N PRO A 222 6.54 23.09 -22.65
CA PRO A 222 7.76 23.81 -23.01
C PRO A 222 8.91 22.83 -23.35
N ASP A 223 9.68 23.17 -24.40
CA ASP A 223 10.87 22.39 -24.76
C ASP A 223 11.84 22.28 -23.59
N GLY A 224 12.39 21.06 -23.41
CA GLY A 224 13.35 20.79 -22.36
C GLY A 224 12.78 20.86 -20.93
N LEU A 225 11.45 20.89 -20.75
CA LEU A 225 10.82 20.99 -19.42
C LEU A 225 11.32 19.89 -18.47
N HIS A 226 11.46 18.65 -18.97
CA HIS A 226 11.98 17.52 -18.18
C HIS A 226 13.34 17.86 -17.55
N ASP A 227 14.31 18.28 -18.36
CA ASP A 227 15.68 18.52 -17.90
C ASP A 227 15.75 19.76 -17.00
N ARG A 228 14.95 20.79 -17.28
CA ARG A 228 14.84 21.97 -16.44
C ARG A 228 14.32 21.64 -15.05
N VAL A 229 13.27 20.80 -14.94
CA VAL A 229 12.75 20.35 -13.64
C VAL A 229 13.80 19.54 -12.89
N VAL A 230 14.45 18.59 -13.57
CA VAL A 230 15.50 17.74 -12.97
C VAL A 230 16.67 18.57 -12.46
N CYS A 231 17.13 19.58 -13.23
CA CYS A 231 18.24 20.45 -12.83
C CYS A 231 17.91 21.34 -11.62
N GLU A 232 16.65 21.78 -11.49
CA GLU A 232 16.25 22.69 -10.40
C GLU A 232 16.03 21.94 -9.06
N VAL A 233 15.83 20.62 -9.09
CA VAL A 233 15.55 19.82 -7.89
C VAL A 233 16.82 19.29 -7.25
N ASP A 234 17.31 19.96 -6.21
CA ASP A 234 18.44 19.50 -5.38
C ASP A 234 17.97 18.44 -4.38
N VAL A 235 18.24 17.15 -4.71
CA VAL A 235 17.79 16.00 -3.92
C VAL A 235 18.40 15.92 -2.53
N SER A 236 19.58 16.53 -2.31
CA SER A 236 20.30 16.47 -1.03
C SER A 236 19.56 17.19 0.11
N LYS A 237 18.67 18.13 -0.24
CA LYS A 237 17.85 18.90 0.70
C LYS A 237 16.64 18.14 1.26
N TYR A 238 16.30 16.98 0.69
CA TYR A 238 15.09 16.24 1.02
C TYR A 238 15.41 14.88 1.61
N LYS A 239 15.15 14.67 2.91
CA LYS A 239 15.37 13.40 3.57
C LYS A 239 14.33 12.34 3.14
N ASN A 240 13.06 12.72 3.00
CA ASN A 240 11.99 11.80 2.67
C ASN A 240 11.42 12.04 1.27
N MET A 241 10.79 11.02 0.70
CA MET A 241 10.27 11.03 -0.66
C MET A 241 9.00 11.89 -0.81
N ARG A 242 8.28 12.15 0.30
CA ARG A 242 7.07 12.99 0.29
C ARG A 242 7.42 14.44 0.00
N ASP A 243 8.43 14.98 0.70
CA ASP A 243 8.88 16.36 0.50
C ASP A 243 9.56 16.54 -0.85
N LEU A 244 10.36 15.54 -1.28
CA LEU A 244 10.96 15.54 -2.61
C LEU A 244 9.87 15.57 -3.71
N ASN A 245 8.83 14.76 -3.57
CA ASN A 245 7.71 14.72 -4.52
C ASN A 245 6.94 16.04 -4.56
N LYS A 246 6.76 16.70 -3.41
CA LYS A 246 6.17 18.04 -3.34
C LYS A 246 7.01 19.02 -4.14
N LYS A 247 8.32 19.06 -3.89
CA LYS A 247 9.25 19.96 -4.63
C LYS A 247 9.22 19.71 -6.13
N ILE A 248 9.21 18.43 -6.58
CA ILE A 248 9.12 18.11 -8.01
C ILE A 248 7.85 18.73 -8.62
N LYS A 249 6.70 18.57 -7.96
CA LYS A 249 5.42 19.14 -8.42
C LYS A 249 5.44 20.66 -8.46
N ASP A 250 5.92 21.30 -7.39
CA ASP A 250 6.00 22.75 -7.30
C ASP A 250 6.93 23.33 -8.39
N THR A 251 8.06 22.65 -8.64
CA THR A 251 9.00 23.05 -9.71
C THR A 251 8.37 22.86 -11.10
N PHE A 252 7.66 21.74 -11.31
CA PHE A 252 6.96 21.49 -12.58
C PHE A 252 5.93 22.59 -12.87
N VAL A 253 5.07 22.93 -11.92
CA VAL A 253 4.04 23.97 -12.07
C VAL A 253 4.71 25.33 -12.37
N LYS A 254 5.75 25.69 -11.63
CA LYS A 254 6.51 26.93 -11.86
C LYS A 254 7.07 27.04 -13.27
N LEU A 255 7.61 25.93 -13.83
CA LEU A 255 8.29 25.93 -15.13
C LEU A 255 7.34 25.76 -16.32
N ILE A 256 6.13 25.27 -16.09
CA ILE A 256 5.10 25.17 -17.14
C ILE A 256 4.33 26.49 -17.32
N GLY A 257 4.48 27.43 -16.37
CA GLY A 257 3.85 28.74 -16.45
C GLY A 257 2.38 28.75 -16.04
N ALA A 258 1.97 27.78 -15.20
CA ALA A 258 0.63 27.67 -14.64
C ALA A 258 0.53 28.33 -13.26
#